data_6d1529418db7442bed391cca5c9835da
#
_entry.id   6d1529418db7442bed391cca5c9835da
#
_cell.length_a   1.000
_cell.length_b   1.000
_cell.length_c   1.000
_cell.angle_alpha   90.00
_cell.angle_beta   90.00
_cell.angle_gamma   90.00
#
_symmetry.space_group_name_H-M   'P 1'
#
loop_
_entity.id
_entity.type
_entity.pdbx_description
1 polymer ?
#
loop_
_entity_poly.entity_id
_entity_poly.type
_entity_poly.pdbx_seq_one_letter_code
_entity_poly.pdbx_strand_id
1 'polypeptide(L)'
;MNKYKNKKWIKLRKNILKRDGYACRECRRYGYMRDARVVHHVFPADNYPYLFYNPKNLISLCDSCHNKMHDRISNEITKCGEDWQERLKKEVFMKK
;
A
#
# COMPACT_ATOMS: atom_id res chain seq x y z
N MET A 1 -11.07 -17.40 -6.71
CA MET A 1 -11.40 -16.14 -7.42
C MET A 1 -10.44 -15.03 -7.01
N ASN A 2 -10.02 -14.25 -7.99
CA ASN A 2 -9.03 -13.21 -7.76
C ASN A 2 -9.70 -11.93 -7.23
N LYS A 3 -9.41 -11.56 -5.97
CA LYS A 3 -10.00 -10.38 -5.35
C LYS A 3 -9.62 -9.09 -6.06
N TYR A 4 -8.47 -9.06 -6.73
CA TYR A 4 -8.01 -7.87 -7.42
C TYR A 4 -8.81 -7.54 -8.67
N LYS A 5 -9.64 -8.46 -9.11
CA LYS A 5 -10.47 -8.25 -10.30
C LYS A 5 -11.92 -7.90 -9.96
N ASN A 6 -12.31 -7.95 -8.68
CA ASN A 6 -13.69 -7.65 -8.35
C ASN A 6 -13.95 -6.15 -8.33
N LYS A 7 -15.22 -5.79 -8.46
CA LYS A 7 -15.61 -4.39 -8.57
C LYS A 7 -15.30 -3.59 -7.31
N LYS A 8 -15.40 -4.23 -6.15
CA LYS A 8 -15.15 -3.55 -4.88
C LYS A 8 -13.69 -3.10 -4.80
N TRP A 9 -12.76 -3.97 -5.19
CA TRP A 9 -11.34 -3.62 -5.19
C TRP A 9 -11.02 -2.54 -6.21
N ILE A 10 -11.57 -2.67 -7.42
CA ILE A 10 -11.32 -1.70 -8.48
C ILE A 10 -11.75 -0.31 -8.05
N LYS A 11 -12.92 -0.20 -7.44
CA LYS A 11 -13.42 1.09 -6.97
C LYS A 11 -12.55 1.64 -5.83
N LEU A 12 -12.21 0.78 -4.87
CA LEU A 12 -11.36 1.19 -3.75
C LEU A 12 -9.99 1.66 -4.25
N ARG A 13 -9.40 0.91 -5.16
CA ARG A 13 -8.11 1.26 -5.74
C ARG A 13 -8.12 2.65 -6.36
N LYS A 14 -9.16 2.95 -7.13
CA LYS A 14 -9.30 4.28 -7.73
C LYS A 14 -9.40 5.37 -6.67
N ASN A 15 -10.15 5.09 -5.62
CA ASN A 15 -10.32 6.06 -4.53
C ASN A 15 -9.01 6.32 -3.79
N ILE A 16 -8.21 5.28 -3.59
CA ILE A 16 -6.91 5.42 -2.92
C ILE A 16 -5.96 6.25 -3.79
N LEU A 17 -5.88 5.96 -5.08
CA LEU A 17 -5.04 6.73 -5.99
C LEU A 17 -5.45 8.20 -5.98
N LYS A 18 -6.74 8.46 -6.02
CA LYS A 18 -7.25 9.83 -5.98
C LYS A 18 -6.93 10.51 -4.66
N ARG A 19 -7.12 9.80 -3.54
CA ARG A 19 -6.78 10.32 -2.21
C ARG A 19 -5.33 10.77 -2.15
N ASP A 20 -4.44 9.99 -2.76
CA ASP A 20 -3.00 10.25 -2.71
C ASP A 20 -2.54 11.16 -3.86
N GLY A 21 -3.49 11.74 -4.61
CA GLY A 21 -3.16 12.67 -5.68
C GLY A 21 -2.43 12.04 -6.84
N TYR A 22 -2.62 10.74 -7.02
CA TYR A 22 -1.97 9.94 -8.09
C TYR A 22 -0.44 9.98 -7.99
N ALA A 23 0.08 10.26 -6.80
CA ALA A 23 1.52 10.39 -6.56
C ALA A 23 2.00 9.31 -5.62
N CYS A 24 3.23 8.84 -5.86
CA CYS A 24 3.87 7.84 -5.00
C CYS A 24 4.14 8.43 -3.63
N ARG A 25 3.60 7.81 -2.58
CA ARG A 25 3.74 8.33 -1.23
C ARG A 25 5.16 8.19 -0.70
N GLU A 26 5.87 7.13 -1.09
CA GLU A 26 7.26 6.96 -0.66
C GLU A 26 8.17 8.01 -1.29
N CYS A 27 8.03 8.24 -2.61
CA CYS A 27 8.81 9.28 -3.26
C CYS A 27 8.54 10.65 -2.65
N ARG A 28 7.27 10.92 -2.33
CA ARG A 28 6.87 12.20 -1.74
C ARG A 28 7.58 12.46 -0.42
N ARG A 29 7.82 11.42 0.37
CA ARG A 29 8.52 11.56 1.64
C ARG A 29 9.92 12.16 1.47
N TYR A 30 10.53 11.90 0.32
CA TYR A 30 11.87 12.41 0.02
C TYR A 30 11.85 13.63 -0.91
N GLY A 31 10.68 14.21 -1.12
CA GLY A 31 10.56 15.41 -1.91
C GLY A 31 10.48 15.20 -3.41
N TYR A 32 10.25 13.97 -3.85
CA TYR A 32 10.13 13.65 -5.26
C TYR A 32 8.67 13.54 -5.68
N MET A 33 8.36 14.06 -6.87
CA MET A 33 7.03 13.92 -7.45
C MET A 33 7.10 12.84 -8.52
N ARG A 34 6.52 11.68 -8.23
CA ARG A 34 6.50 10.57 -9.16
C ARG A 34 5.11 9.96 -9.18
N ASP A 35 4.61 9.65 -10.37
CA ASP A 35 3.26 9.09 -10.51
C ASP A 35 3.16 7.72 -9.85
N ALA A 36 2.06 7.50 -9.15
CA ALA A 36 1.77 6.19 -8.57
C ALA A 36 1.08 5.31 -9.60
N ARG A 37 1.42 4.04 -9.58
CA ARG A 37 0.81 3.06 -10.49
C ARG A 37 0.22 1.87 -9.74
N VAL A 38 0.59 1.69 -8.47
CA VAL A 38 0.22 0.53 -7.67
C VAL A 38 -0.40 0.98 -6.37
N VAL A 39 -1.41 0.27 -5.92
CA VAL A 39 -1.95 0.45 -4.58
C VAL A 39 -1.51 -0.76 -3.76
N HIS A 40 -0.74 -0.49 -2.72
CA HIS A 40 -0.01 -1.50 -1.94
C HIS A 40 -0.65 -1.72 -0.58
N HIS A 41 -0.79 -2.99 -0.19
CA HIS A 41 -1.21 -3.34 1.17
C HIS A 41 0.00 -3.26 2.08
N VAL A 42 0.00 -2.30 3.01
CA VAL A 42 1.13 -2.11 3.92
C VAL A 42 1.28 -3.31 4.86
N PHE A 43 0.16 -3.80 5.39
CA PHE A 43 0.12 -5.08 6.09
C PHE A 43 -0.41 -6.09 5.08
N PRO A 44 0.43 -7.07 4.67
CA PRO A 44 0.09 -7.93 3.53
C PRO A 44 -1.22 -8.70 3.69
N ALA A 45 -1.99 -8.75 2.61
CA ALA A 45 -3.29 -9.40 2.63
C ALA A 45 -3.21 -10.88 2.98
N ASP A 46 -2.11 -11.53 2.64
CA ASP A 46 -1.94 -12.96 2.95
C ASP A 46 -1.92 -13.21 4.45
N ASN A 47 -1.34 -12.28 5.20
CA ASN A 47 -1.23 -12.39 6.66
C ASN A 47 -2.35 -11.66 7.38
N TYR A 48 -2.95 -10.68 6.71
CA TYR A 48 -3.98 -9.83 7.30
C TYR A 48 -5.18 -9.73 6.34
N PRO A 49 -5.85 -10.86 6.04
CA PRO A 49 -6.94 -10.82 5.04
C PRO A 49 -8.07 -9.88 5.41
N TYR A 50 -8.31 -9.67 6.69
CA TYR A 50 -9.36 -8.76 7.15
C TYR A 50 -9.04 -7.29 6.87
N LEU A 51 -7.80 -6.99 6.47
CA LEU A 51 -7.40 -5.62 6.12
C LEU A 51 -7.39 -5.38 4.61
N PHE A 52 -7.84 -6.36 3.81
CA PHE A 52 -7.76 -6.25 2.35
C PHE A 52 -8.43 -4.99 1.82
N TYR A 53 -9.59 -4.66 2.35
CA TYR A 53 -10.37 -3.50 1.89
C TYR A 53 -10.27 -2.30 2.80
N ASN A 54 -9.36 -2.31 3.76
CA ASN A 54 -9.22 -1.20 4.69
C ASN A 54 -8.39 -0.10 4.05
N PRO A 55 -8.98 1.07 3.74
CA PRO A 55 -8.23 2.15 3.07
C PRO A 55 -7.04 2.66 3.88
N LYS A 56 -7.07 2.51 5.20
CA LYS A 56 -5.96 2.93 6.05
C LYS A 56 -4.73 2.04 5.88
N ASN A 57 -4.92 0.84 5.33
CA ASN A 57 -3.85 -0.12 5.08
C ASN A 57 -3.28 0.01 3.66
N LEU A 58 -3.75 0.98 2.89
CA LEU A 58 -3.41 1.09 1.47
C LEU A 58 -2.68 2.39 1.18
N ILE A 59 -1.60 2.29 0.40
CA ILE A 59 -0.86 3.46 -0.07
C ILE A 59 -0.58 3.34 -1.56
N SER A 60 -0.51 4.49 -2.22
CA SER A 60 -0.19 4.54 -3.64
C SER A 60 1.32 4.64 -3.83
N LEU A 61 1.88 3.81 -4.71
CA LEU A 61 3.31 3.74 -4.93
C LEU A 61 3.62 3.67 -6.43
N CYS A 62 4.80 4.17 -6.82
CA CYS A 62 5.33 3.89 -8.14
C CYS A 62 5.88 2.46 -8.16
N ASP A 63 6.12 1.94 -9.38
CA ASP A 63 6.58 0.55 -9.52
C ASP A 63 7.88 0.31 -8.76
N SER A 64 8.81 1.25 -8.85
CA SER A 64 10.12 1.12 -8.20
C SER A 64 9.99 1.00 -6.68
N CYS A 65 9.20 1.89 -6.07
CA CYS A 65 9.02 1.87 -4.63
C CYS A 65 8.24 0.65 -4.18
N HIS A 66 7.25 0.21 -4.98
CA HIS A 66 6.50 -0.99 -4.65
C HIS A 66 7.43 -2.20 -4.61
N ASN A 67 8.37 -2.28 -5.54
CA ASN A 67 9.32 -3.38 -5.59
C ASN A 67 10.28 -3.39 -4.40
N LYS A 68 10.43 -2.26 -3.71
CA LYS A 68 11.28 -2.17 -2.54
C LYS A 68 10.63 -2.66 -1.25
N MET A 69 9.32 -2.92 -1.29
CA MET A 69 8.59 -3.27 -0.06
C MET A 69 8.83 -4.71 0.40
N HIS A 70 9.14 -5.60 -0.55
CA HIS A 70 9.41 -7.01 -0.25
C HIS A 70 10.65 -7.46 -0.97
N ASP A 71 11.38 -8.40 -0.35
CA ASP A 71 12.50 -9.06 -0.99
C ASP A 71 11.97 -9.91 -2.15
N ARG A 72 12.55 -9.76 -3.34
CA ARG A 72 12.03 -10.42 -4.53
C ARG A 72 12.21 -11.94 -4.52
N ILE A 73 13.20 -12.41 -3.79
CA ILE A 73 13.49 -13.84 -3.73
C ILE A 73 12.75 -14.51 -2.58
N SER A 74 12.89 -13.98 -1.36
CA SER A 74 12.27 -14.57 -0.17
C SER A 74 10.85 -14.12 0.07
N ASN A 75 10.45 -13.02 -0.57
CA ASN A 75 9.14 -12.38 -0.37
C ASN A 75 8.94 -11.87 1.06
N GLU A 76 10.04 -11.73 1.81
CA GLU A 76 9.98 -11.17 3.15
C GLU A 76 9.91 -9.66 3.07
N ILE A 77 9.27 -9.06 4.08
CA ILE A 77 9.15 -7.61 4.12
C ILE A 77 10.51 -6.98 4.35
N THR A 78 10.78 -5.89 3.63
CA THR A 78 12.04 -5.17 3.76
C THR A 78 11.95 -4.12 4.86
N LYS A 79 13.09 -3.48 5.16
CA LYS A 79 13.11 -2.34 6.09
C LYS A 79 12.17 -1.25 5.62
N CYS A 80 12.14 -0.98 4.33
CA CYS A 80 11.24 0.03 3.75
C CYS A 80 9.78 -0.33 4.02
N GLY A 81 9.42 -1.60 3.81
CA GLY A 81 8.07 -2.07 4.09
C GLY A 81 7.73 -1.98 5.56
N GLU A 82 8.68 -2.36 6.42
CA GLU A 82 8.47 -2.29 7.88
C GLU A 82 8.29 -0.85 8.35
N ASP A 83 9.02 0.09 7.77
CA ASP A 83 8.89 1.49 8.13
C ASP A 83 7.46 1.99 7.87
N TRP A 84 6.87 1.57 6.75
CA TRP A 84 5.49 1.94 6.45
C TRP A 84 4.51 1.30 7.42
N GLN A 85 4.77 0.05 7.82
CA GLN A 85 3.94 -0.61 8.82
C GLN A 85 3.96 0.18 10.13
N GLU A 86 5.15 0.61 10.53
CA GLU A 86 5.29 1.38 11.76
C GLU A 86 4.54 2.71 11.68
N ARG A 87 4.60 3.38 10.52
CA ARG A 87 3.93 4.65 10.30
C ARG A 87 2.42 4.54 10.39
N LEU A 88 1.86 3.46 9.84
CA LEU A 88 0.42 3.31 9.73
C LEU A 88 -0.20 2.45 10.81
N LYS A 89 0.62 1.90 11.67
CA LYS A 89 0.19 0.95 12.70
C LYS A 89 -0.99 1.45 13.52
N LYS A 90 -0.91 2.68 14.00
CA LYS A 90 -1.98 3.24 14.83
C LYS A 90 -3.27 3.41 14.03
N GLU A 91 -3.18 3.91 12.81
CA GLU A 91 -4.37 4.13 12.00
C GLU A 91 -5.06 2.84 11.62
N VAL A 92 -4.28 1.78 11.39
CA VAL A 92 -4.82 0.51 10.93
C VAL A 92 -5.43 -0.29 12.07
N PHE A 93 -4.78 -0.35 13.22
CA PHE A 93 -5.16 -1.24 14.31
C PHE A 93 -5.83 -0.58 15.51
N MET A 94 -5.61 0.71 15.72
CA MET A 94 -6.18 1.37 16.87
C MET A 94 -7.51 2.01 16.53
N LYS A 95 -8.50 1.72 17.34
CA LYS A 95 -9.83 2.31 17.19
C LYS A 95 -9.96 3.52 18.08
N LYS A 96 -10.67 4.45 17.59
CA LYS A 96 -11.04 5.64 18.36
C LYS A 96 -12.31 5.41 19.11
#